data_788a563a6a6e03bfcb9dc3891dcba6d1
#
_entry.id   788a563a6a6e03bfcb9dc3891dcba6d1
#
_cell.length_a   1.000
_cell.length_b   1.000
_cell.length_c   1.000
_cell.angle_alpha   90.00
_cell.angle_beta   90.00
_cell.angle_gamma   90.00
#
_symmetry.space_group_name_H-M   'P 1'
#
loop_
_entity.id
_entity.type
_entity.pdbx_description
1 polymer ?
#
loop_
_entity_poly.entity_id
_entity_poly.type
_entity_poly.pdbx_seq_one_letter_code
_entity_poly.pdbx_strand_id
1 'polypeptide(L)'
;NKLLKLLEEGTYMLITGTRMASGQVLAETHLFTIKAGGETRLPFTMRESEDAVQVIGSFNAEDIYHDMATNTDKSLLSTAGRGYYMVGIVAPNQEPTNHTLRDISTYKAQFEKWGRKMIFLFEDADHLSRFNFKEFDNLPSNVVWGTDVDKKIVSEIREQMKLTSPSLPIFLICDSFNRVVYVQQGYTINIGEQILKVIGKL
;
A
#
# COMPACT_ATOMS: atom_id res chain seq x y z
N ASN A 1 8.38 1.08 31.45
CA ASN A 1 8.21 -0.38 31.33
C ASN A 1 9.35 -0.94 30.49
N LYS A 2 10.00 -1.99 30.97
CA LYS A 2 11.05 -2.72 30.26
C LYS A 2 10.48 -4.06 29.80
N LEU A 3 10.49 -4.29 28.49
CA LEU A 3 10.15 -5.59 27.91
C LEU A 3 11.45 -6.33 27.60
N LEU A 4 11.61 -7.53 28.15
CA LEU A 4 12.73 -8.41 27.81
C LEU A 4 12.19 -9.58 27.02
N LYS A 5 12.83 -9.87 25.89
CA LYS A 5 12.52 -11.02 25.05
C LYS A 5 13.80 -11.63 24.52
N LEU A 6 13.89 -12.96 24.58
CA LEU A 6 14.98 -13.70 23.94
C LEU A 6 14.60 -13.90 22.47
N LEU A 7 15.50 -13.45 21.58
CA LEU A 7 15.36 -13.59 20.14
C LEU A 7 16.62 -14.22 19.57
N GLU A 8 16.46 -14.99 18.52
CA GLU A 8 17.59 -15.53 17.77
C GLU A 8 18.32 -14.43 16.99
N GLU A 9 19.51 -14.70 16.52
CA GLU A 9 20.23 -13.78 15.65
C GLU A 9 19.44 -13.51 14.38
N GLY A 10 19.33 -12.24 14.00
CA GLY A 10 18.56 -11.85 12.81
C GLY A 10 18.15 -10.38 12.81
N THR A 11 17.54 -9.99 11.70
CA THR A 11 16.93 -8.66 11.55
C THR A 11 15.44 -8.73 11.85
N TYR A 12 15.01 -7.86 12.74
CA TYR A 12 13.65 -7.81 13.25
C TYR A 12 13.01 -6.44 12.99
N MET A 13 11.71 -6.45 12.96
CA MET A 13 10.90 -5.25 12.95
C MET A 13 10.02 -5.20 14.18
N LEU A 14 10.20 -4.15 14.99
CA LEU A 14 9.30 -3.83 16.09
C LEU A 14 8.27 -2.83 15.59
N ILE A 15 7.02 -3.16 15.79
CA ILE A 15 5.92 -2.24 15.56
C ILE A 15 5.37 -1.82 16.91
N THR A 16 5.40 -0.53 17.19
CA THR A 16 4.78 0.06 18.36
C THR A 16 3.51 0.80 17.94
N GLY A 17 2.45 0.63 18.70
CA GLY A 17 1.18 1.31 18.43
C GLY A 17 0.55 1.83 19.71
N THR A 18 -0.09 2.99 19.64
CA THR A 18 -0.90 3.53 20.70
C THR A 18 -2.27 3.92 20.17
N ARG A 19 -3.31 3.66 20.98
CA ARG A 19 -4.65 4.14 20.69
C ARG A 19 -4.87 5.44 21.43
N MET A 20 -5.19 6.49 20.67
CA MET A 20 -5.55 7.80 21.20
C MET A 20 -6.95 7.80 21.83
N ALA A 21 -7.24 8.77 22.67
CA ALA A 21 -8.57 8.99 23.20
C ALA A 21 -9.63 9.25 22.10
N SER A 22 -9.19 9.80 20.96
CA SER A 22 -10.01 9.99 19.75
C SER A 22 -10.38 8.68 19.02
N GLY A 23 -9.80 7.52 19.42
CA GLY A 23 -9.94 6.24 18.74
C GLY A 23 -8.90 6.03 17.61
N GLN A 24 -8.08 7.01 17.32
CA GLN A 24 -6.99 6.91 16.34
C GLN A 24 -5.91 5.95 16.86
N VAL A 25 -5.27 5.24 15.95
CA VAL A 25 -4.10 4.39 16.25
C VAL A 25 -2.89 4.99 15.57
N LEU A 26 -1.91 5.39 16.37
CA LEU A 26 -0.59 5.78 15.88
C LEU A 26 0.32 4.55 15.90
N ALA A 27 1.07 4.33 14.83
CA ALA A 27 1.99 3.21 14.75
C ALA A 27 3.36 3.69 14.26
N GLU A 28 4.41 3.20 14.92
CA GLU A 28 5.80 3.41 14.54
C GLU A 28 6.44 2.05 14.25
N THR A 29 7.36 2.03 13.27
CA THR A 29 8.09 0.84 12.88
C THR A 29 9.58 1.06 13.10
N HIS A 30 10.23 0.12 13.81
CA HIS A 30 11.64 0.17 14.12
C HIS A 30 12.32 -1.10 13.59
N LEU A 31 13.26 -0.94 12.67
CA LEU A 31 14.12 -2.04 12.21
C LEU A 31 15.36 -2.12 13.10
N PHE A 32 15.72 -3.34 13.53
CA PHE A 32 16.91 -3.57 14.33
C PHE A 32 17.49 -4.97 14.08
N THR A 33 18.75 -5.12 14.39
CA THR A 33 19.45 -6.39 14.24
C THR A 33 19.88 -6.92 15.61
N ILE A 34 19.55 -8.19 15.86
CA ILE A 34 20.06 -8.95 17.01
C ILE A 34 21.32 -9.68 16.57
N LYS A 35 22.38 -9.55 17.36
CA LYS A 35 23.62 -10.31 17.20
C LYS A 35 23.73 -11.35 18.30
N ALA A 36 24.31 -12.51 17.96
CA ALA A 36 24.51 -13.59 18.93
C ALA A 36 25.29 -13.12 20.16
N GLY A 37 24.83 -13.51 21.34
CA GLY A 37 25.47 -13.20 22.61
C GLY A 37 25.43 -11.74 23.07
N GLY A 38 24.65 -10.89 22.41
CA GLY A 38 24.53 -9.47 22.72
C GLY A 38 23.18 -9.08 23.34
N GLU A 39 23.14 -7.89 23.96
CA GLU A 39 21.91 -7.21 24.37
C GLU A 39 21.68 -6.04 23.42
N THR A 40 20.52 -6.03 22.76
CA THR A 40 20.09 -4.91 21.92
C THR A 40 19.06 -4.09 22.69
N ARG A 41 19.37 -2.84 22.95
CA ARG A 41 18.45 -1.89 23.59
C ARG A 41 17.83 -0.99 22.53
N LEU A 42 16.52 -0.99 22.46
CA LEU A 42 15.74 -0.09 21.62
C LEU A 42 15.07 0.97 22.52
N PRO A 43 15.68 2.14 22.68
CA PRO A 43 15.00 3.24 23.31
C PRO A 43 13.96 3.79 22.33
N PHE A 44 12.70 3.69 22.66
CA PHE A 44 11.64 4.36 21.91
C PHE A 44 10.75 5.12 22.87
N THR A 45 10.32 6.29 22.45
CA THR A 45 9.35 7.11 23.16
C THR A 45 8.13 7.21 22.26
N MET A 46 7.01 6.69 22.73
CA MET A 46 5.74 6.89 22.03
C MET A 46 5.36 8.36 22.18
N ARG A 47 5.43 9.08 21.09
CA ARG A 47 5.06 10.50 21.01
C ARG A 47 3.80 10.64 20.18
N GLU A 48 2.93 11.55 20.56
CA GLU A 48 2.02 12.19 19.63
C GLU A 48 2.90 13.02 18.69
N SER A 49 3.23 12.45 17.54
CA SER A 49 3.94 13.16 16.49
C SER A 49 2.93 13.51 15.41
N GLU A 50 2.90 14.76 14.99
CA GLU A 50 2.15 15.17 13.78
C GLU A 50 2.64 14.42 12.54
N ASP A 51 3.85 13.83 12.61
CA ASP A 51 4.48 13.03 11.56
C ASP A 51 4.20 11.52 11.68
N ALA A 52 3.53 11.05 12.74
CA ALA A 52 3.21 9.64 12.88
C ALA A 52 2.19 9.19 11.84
N VAL A 53 2.46 8.04 11.20
CA VAL A 53 1.55 7.46 10.21
C VAL A 53 0.34 6.88 10.93
N GLN A 54 -0.83 7.38 10.58
CA GLN A 54 -2.11 6.91 11.12
C GLN A 54 -2.58 5.66 10.41
N VAL A 55 -2.86 4.59 11.16
CA VAL A 55 -3.55 3.40 10.64
C VAL A 55 -5.05 3.70 10.61
N ILE A 56 -5.63 3.66 9.41
CA ILE A 56 -7.04 4.01 9.16
C ILE A 56 -7.94 2.80 8.92
N GLY A 57 -7.37 1.62 8.80
CA GLY A 57 -8.11 0.39 8.57
C GLY A 57 -7.20 -0.82 8.41
N SER A 58 -7.81 -1.93 8.02
CA SER A 58 -7.11 -3.19 7.73
C SER A 58 -7.45 -3.68 6.33
N PHE A 59 -6.51 -4.45 5.74
CA PHE A 59 -6.66 -5.04 4.42
C PHE A 59 -5.78 -6.29 4.32
N ASN A 60 -6.34 -7.40 3.84
CA ASN A 60 -5.64 -8.68 3.84
C ASN A 60 -4.58 -8.76 2.73
N ALA A 61 -3.31 -8.71 3.11
CA ALA A 61 -2.18 -8.82 2.17
C ALA A 61 -2.08 -10.21 1.49
N GLU A 62 -2.72 -11.25 2.03
CA GLU A 62 -2.74 -12.60 1.44
C GLU A 62 -3.78 -12.74 0.32
N ASP A 63 -4.57 -11.72 0.03
CA ASP A 63 -5.55 -11.78 -1.05
C ASP A 63 -4.87 -11.99 -2.41
N ILE A 64 -5.55 -12.77 -3.25
CA ILE A 64 -5.04 -13.27 -4.51
C ILE A 64 -5.49 -12.38 -5.66
N TYR A 65 -4.56 -12.03 -6.53
CA TYR A 65 -4.81 -11.39 -7.82
C TYR A 65 -4.19 -12.20 -8.95
N HIS A 66 -4.66 -12.01 -10.17
CA HIS A 66 -4.06 -12.61 -11.36
C HIS A 66 -3.02 -11.66 -11.96
N ASP A 67 -1.74 -12.03 -11.93
CA ASP A 67 -0.63 -11.24 -12.45
C ASP A 67 -0.55 -11.31 -13.97
N MET A 68 -0.63 -10.15 -14.63
CA MET A 68 -0.61 -10.06 -16.09
C MET A 68 0.73 -10.50 -16.69
N ALA A 69 1.85 -10.19 -16.06
CA ALA A 69 3.17 -10.45 -16.62
C ALA A 69 3.54 -11.93 -16.59
N THR A 70 3.13 -12.65 -15.56
CA THR A 70 3.42 -14.09 -15.39
C THR A 70 2.24 -14.98 -15.77
N ASN A 71 1.05 -14.40 -15.95
CA ASN A 71 -0.21 -15.11 -16.20
C ASN A 71 -0.49 -16.18 -15.13
N THR A 72 -0.27 -15.83 -13.88
CA THR A 72 -0.46 -16.70 -12.71
C THR A 72 -1.13 -15.96 -11.57
N ASP A 73 -1.81 -16.70 -10.71
CA ASP A 73 -2.37 -16.17 -9.48
C ASP A 73 -1.27 -16.01 -8.42
N LYS A 74 -1.27 -14.87 -7.74
CA LYS A 74 -0.31 -14.50 -6.69
C LYS A 74 -1.01 -13.80 -5.55
N SER A 75 -0.49 -13.93 -4.32
CA SER A 75 -0.91 -13.03 -3.26
C SER A 75 -0.26 -11.65 -3.42
N LEU A 76 -0.96 -10.63 -2.94
CA LEU A 76 -0.40 -9.28 -2.89
C LEU A 76 0.92 -9.26 -2.11
N LEU A 77 0.96 -9.97 -0.98
CA LEU A 77 2.15 -10.12 -0.14
C LEU A 77 3.33 -10.75 -0.89
N SER A 78 3.09 -11.79 -1.69
CA SER A 78 4.16 -12.45 -2.45
C SER A 78 4.80 -11.52 -3.49
N THR A 79 4.02 -10.61 -4.05
CA THR A 79 4.48 -9.59 -5.00
C THR A 79 5.15 -8.41 -4.31
N ALA A 80 4.53 -7.89 -3.25
CA ALA A 80 4.99 -6.70 -2.55
C ALA A 80 6.20 -6.97 -1.65
N GLY A 81 6.30 -8.16 -1.08
CA GLY A 81 7.26 -8.46 -0.03
C GLY A 81 6.90 -7.76 1.29
N ARG A 82 7.83 -7.76 2.24
CA ARG A 82 7.64 -7.09 3.53
C ARG A 82 7.67 -5.58 3.41
N GLY A 83 6.81 -4.91 4.14
CA GLY A 83 6.73 -3.47 4.24
C GLY A 83 5.52 -2.89 3.51
N TYR A 84 5.59 -1.61 3.17
CA TYR A 84 4.51 -0.90 2.50
C TYR A 84 4.42 -1.25 1.01
N TYR A 85 3.23 -1.17 0.47
CA TYR A 85 2.93 -1.28 -0.96
C TYR A 85 1.65 -0.52 -1.29
N MET A 86 1.43 -0.28 -2.57
CA MET A 86 0.21 0.36 -3.05
C MET A 86 -0.65 -0.66 -3.77
N VAL A 87 -1.96 -0.58 -3.56
CA VAL A 87 -2.97 -1.27 -4.38
C VAL A 87 -3.84 -0.21 -5.03
N GLY A 88 -4.03 -0.32 -6.33
CA GLY A 88 -4.94 0.52 -7.10
C GLY A 88 -5.97 -0.33 -7.83
N ILE A 89 -7.26 -0.02 -7.67
CA ILE A 89 -8.32 -0.57 -8.51
C ILE A 89 -8.67 0.46 -9.56
N VAL A 90 -8.50 0.12 -10.82
CA VAL A 90 -8.62 1.04 -11.95
C VAL A 90 -9.68 0.59 -12.95
N ALA A 91 -10.24 1.55 -13.69
CA ALA A 91 -11.21 1.27 -14.74
C ALA A 91 -10.67 1.72 -16.10
N PRO A 92 -10.81 0.91 -17.17
CA PRO A 92 -10.35 1.30 -18.48
C PRO A 92 -11.24 2.41 -19.07
N ASN A 93 -10.63 3.30 -19.86
CA ASN A 93 -11.34 4.34 -20.62
C ASN A 93 -12.21 5.27 -19.78
N GLN A 94 -11.86 5.48 -18.52
CA GLN A 94 -12.53 6.43 -17.64
C GLN A 94 -11.59 7.57 -17.27
N GLU A 95 -12.07 8.80 -17.41
CA GLU A 95 -11.27 10.01 -17.15
C GLU A 95 -10.69 10.07 -15.73
N PRO A 96 -11.39 9.70 -14.65
CA PRO A 96 -10.79 9.69 -13.32
C PRO A 96 -9.57 8.78 -13.21
N THR A 97 -9.62 7.58 -13.79
CA THR A 97 -8.46 6.67 -13.88
C THR A 97 -7.35 7.29 -14.72
N ASN A 98 -7.67 7.78 -15.91
CA ASN A 98 -6.69 8.33 -16.85
C ASN A 98 -5.96 9.53 -16.24
N HIS A 99 -6.68 10.45 -15.61
CA HIS A 99 -6.09 11.60 -14.92
C HIS A 99 -5.16 11.17 -13.79
N THR A 100 -5.57 10.19 -12.98
CA THR A 100 -4.75 9.68 -11.89
C THR A 100 -3.46 9.05 -12.40
N LEU A 101 -3.53 8.22 -13.45
CA LEU A 101 -2.36 7.56 -14.03
C LEU A 101 -1.38 8.58 -14.68
N ARG A 102 -1.90 9.61 -15.35
CA ARG A 102 -1.09 10.71 -15.89
C ARG A 102 -0.39 11.50 -14.78
N ASP A 103 -1.09 11.75 -13.68
CA ASP A 103 -0.54 12.45 -12.54
C ASP A 103 0.56 11.62 -11.86
N ILE A 104 0.37 10.31 -11.68
CA ILE A 104 1.41 9.39 -11.23
C ILE A 104 2.62 9.40 -12.19
N SER A 105 2.40 9.41 -13.50
CA SER A 105 3.46 9.47 -14.50
C SER A 105 4.30 10.76 -14.39
N THR A 106 3.68 11.87 -14.02
CA THR A 106 4.37 13.15 -13.78
C THR A 106 5.41 13.03 -12.68
N TYR A 107 5.15 12.20 -11.68
CA TYR A 107 6.04 11.95 -10.53
C TYR A 107 6.77 10.60 -10.60
N LYS A 108 6.97 10.07 -11.81
CA LYS A 108 7.60 8.76 -12.04
C LYS A 108 8.87 8.55 -11.21
N ALA A 109 9.80 9.48 -11.26
CA ALA A 109 11.09 9.35 -10.58
C ALA A 109 10.94 9.24 -9.04
N GLN A 110 9.99 9.97 -8.47
CA GLN A 110 9.72 9.94 -7.04
C GLN A 110 9.10 8.60 -6.61
N PHE A 111 8.16 8.06 -7.40
CA PHE A 111 7.58 6.74 -7.14
C PHE A 111 8.61 5.61 -7.33
N GLU A 112 9.47 5.71 -8.34
CA GLU A 112 10.57 4.75 -8.53
C GLU A 112 11.58 4.81 -7.37
N LYS A 113 11.87 6.01 -6.85
CA LYS A 113 12.74 6.18 -5.69
C LYS A 113 12.15 5.54 -4.43
N TRP A 114 10.83 5.56 -4.27
CA TRP A 114 10.16 4.84 -3.18
C TRP A 114 10.46 3.34 -3.22
N GLY A 115 10.60 2.76 -4.42
CA GLY A 115 11.09 1.40 -4.64
C GLY A 115 10.11 0.30 -4.20
N ARG A 116 8.91 0.65 -3.75
CA ARG A 116 7.88 -0.31 -3.32
C ARG A 116 6.93 -0.63 -4.45
N LYS A 117 6.33 -1.82 -4.41
CA LYS A 117 5.39 -2.24 -5.46
C LYS A 117 4.11 -1.42 -5.45
N MET A 118 3.65 -1.10 -6.64
CA MET A 118 2.37 -0.45 -6.93
C MET A 118 1.56 -1.43 -7.79
N ILE A 119 0.64 -2.15 -7.16
CA ILE A 119 -0.14 -3.23 -7.80
C ILE A 119 -1.45 -2.65 -8.28
N PHE A 120 -1.59 -2.48 -9.59
CA PHE A 120 -2.78 -1.91 -10.22
C PHE A 120 -3.62 -3.01 -10.84
N LEU A 121 -4.86 -3.11 -10.40
CA LEU A 121 -5.78 -4.17 -10.73
C LEU A 121 -7.01 -3.64 -11.47
N PHE A 122 -7.40 -4.33 -12.53
CA PHE A 122 -8.72 -4.21 -13.11
C PHE A 122 -9.68 -5.16 -12.40
N GLU A 123 -10.96 -4.83 -12.36
CA GLU A 123 -11.97 -5.66 -11.68
C GLU A 123 -12.14 -7.05 -12.31
N ASP A 124 -11.77 -7.19 -13.59
CA ASP A 124 -11.82 -8.45 -14.32
C ASP A 124 -10.97 -8.41 -15.62
N ALA A 125 -10.86 -9.55 -16.29
CA ALA A 125 -10.07 -9.68 -17.52
C ALA A 125 -10.66 -8.90 -18.71
N ASP A 126 -11.97 -8.69 -18.76
CA ASP A 126 -12.63 -7.90 -19.81
C ASP A 126 -12.24 -6.43 -19.70
N HIS A 127 -12.20 -5.88 -18.49
CA HIS A 127 -11.69 -4.53 -18.23
C HIS A 127 -10.22 -4.39 -18.60
N LEU A 128 -9.39 -5.36 -18.24
CA LEU A 128 -7.97 -5.38 -18.60
C LEU A 128 -7.79 -5.35 -20.13
N SER A 129 -8.56 -6.14 -20.88
CA SER A 129 -8.47 -6.25 -22.34
C SER A 129 -8.78 -4.95 -23.08
N ARG A 130 -9.58 -4.08 -22.47
CA ARG A 130 -10.00 -2.78 -23.03
C ARG A 130 -9.05 -1.63 -22.70
N PHE A 131 -8.06 -1.85 -21.83
CA PHE A 131 -7.14 -0.80 -21.41
C PHE A 131 -6.04 -0.56 -22.45
N ASN A 132 -5.79 0.69 -22.79
CA ASN A 132 -4.74 1.07 -23.73
C ASN A 132 -3.42 1.36 -23.02
N PHE A 133 -2.61 0.33 -22.80
CA PHE A 133 -1.30 0.45 -22.13
C PHE A 133 -0.34 1.43 -22.83
N LYS A 134 -0.47 1.64 -24.14
CA LYS A 134 0.40 2.52 -24.91
C LYS A 134 0.25 4.00 -24.53
N GLU A 135 -0.92 4.38 -24.00
CA GLU A 135 -1.14 5.75 -23.51
C GLU A 135 -0.45 6.01 -22.17
N PHE A 136 -0.03 4.95 -21.47
CA PHE A 136 0.53 5.00 -20.12
C PHE A 136 1.89 4.30 -20.05
N ASP A 137 2.70 4.42 -21.10
CA ASP A 137 4.03 3.81 -21.19
C ASP A 137 5.07 4.48 -20.28
N ASN A 138 4.77 5.67 -19.77
CA ASN A 138 5.63 6.46 -18.88
C ASN A 138 5.29 6.28 -17.37
N LEU A 139 4.59 5.24 -16.99
CA LEU A 139 4.35 4.93 -15.57
C LEU A 139 5.64 4.47 -14.87
N PRO A 140 5.72 4.58 -13.54
CA PRO A 140 6.85 4.07 -12.76
C PRO A 140 7.10 2.57 -13.03
N SER A 141 8.38 2.18 -13.08
CA SER A 141 8.79 0.79 -13.38
C SER A 141 8.41 -0.21 -12.29
N ASN A 142 8.07 0.27 -11.10
CA ASN A 142 7.59 -0.54 -9.96
C ASN A 142 6.08 -0.82 -9.99
N VAL A 143 5.37 -0.39 -11.04
CA VAL A 143 3.96 -0.76 -11.28
C VAL A 143 3.87 -2.21 -11.75
N VAL A 144 2.95 -2.94 -11.15
CA VAL A 144 2.57 -4.31 -11.53
C VAL A 144 1.10 -4.30 -11.93
N TRP A 145 0.78 -4.92 -13.06
CA TRP A 145 -0.59 -4.98 -13.57
C TRP A 145 -1.21 -6.36 -13.37
N GLY A 146 -2.49 -6.37 -13.08
CA GLY A 146 -3.24 -7.62 -12.97
C GLY A 146 -4.75 -7.41 -12.92
N THR A 147 -5.45 -8.46 -12.58
CA THR A 147 -6.90 -8.45 -12.38
C THR A 147 -7.25 -8.98 -11.00
N ASP A 148 -8.34 -8.45 -10.45
CA ASP A 148 -8.94 -8.96 -9.23
C ASP A 148 -9.65 -10.28 -9.50
N VAL A 149 -9.35 -11.30 -8.71
CA VAL A 149 -10.01 -12.62 -8.84
C VAL A 149 -11.37 -12.55 -8.15
N ASP A 150 -12.41 -12.79 -8.91
CA ASP A 150 -13.81 -12.77 -8.44
C ASP A 150 -14.23 -11.45 -7.77
N LYS A 151 -13.56 -10.35 -8.09
CA LYS A 151 -13.79 -9.01 -7.49
C LYS A 151 -13.66 -9.00 -5.95
N LYS A 152 -12.88 -9.93 -5.42
CA LYS A 152 -12.73 -10.11 -3.97
C LYS A 152 -11.99 -8.94 -3.33
N ILE A 153 -10.89 -8.50 -3.95
CA ILE A 153 -10.05 -7.41 -3.43
C ILE A 153 -10.84 -6.10 -3.38
N VAL A 154 -11.52 -5.72 -4.47
CA VAL A 154 -12.30 -4.49 -4.52
C VAL A 154 -13.47 -4.51 -3.54
N SER A 155 -14.10 -5.68 -3.37
CA SER A 155 -15.20 -5.85 -2.41
C SER A 155 -14.72 -5.69 -0.97
N GLU A 156 -13.59 -6.31 -0.63
CA GLU A 156 -12.96 -6.17 0.68
C GLU A 156 -12.56 -4.72 0.97
N ILE A 157 -11.92 -4.06 0.01
CA ILE A 157 -11.54 -2.64 0.16
C ILE A 157 -12.76 -1.78 0.47
N ARG A 158 -13.86 -1.95 -0.29
CA ARG A 158 -15.09 -1.18 -0.07
C ARG A 158 -15.69 -1.44 1.30
N GLU A 159 -15.71 -2.69 1.74
CA GLU A 159 -16.24 -3.07 3.06
C GLU A 159 -15.37 -2.50 4.19
N GLN A 160 -14.07 -2.77 4.17
CA GLN A 160 -13.13 -2.37 5.23
C GLN A 160 -12.97 -0.86 5.34
N MET A 161 -12.97 -0.15 4.21
CA MET A 161 -12.84 1.31 4.15
C MET A 161 -14.20 2.02 4.18
N LYS A 162 -15.32 1.28 4.26
CA LYS A 162 -16.69 1.81 4.26
C LYS A 162 -16.98 2.72 3.07
N LEU A 163 -16.50 2.33 1.89
CA LEU A 163 -16.72 3.07 0.65
C LEU A 163 -18.09 2.70 0.07
N THR A 164 -19.01 3.64 0.09
CA THR A 164 -20.38 3.43 -0.40
C THR A 164 -20.55 3.73 -1.88
N SER A 165 -19.67 4.55 -2.46
CA SER A 165 -19.66 4.85 -3.89
C SER A 165 -19.06 3.70 -4.70
N PRO A 166 -19.61 3.38 -5.89
CA PRO A 166 -19.01 2.43 -6.83
C PRO A 166 -17.83 3.03 -7.63
N SER A 167 -17.53 4.33 -7.47
CA SER A 167 -16.56 5.06 -8.29
C SER A 167 -15.15 4.45 -8.23
N LEU A 168 -14.48 4.44 -9.36
CA LEU A 168 -13.08 4.12 -9.53
C LEU A 168 -12.32 5.36 -10.07
N PRO A 169 -11.02 5.46 -9.88
CA PRO A 169 -10.14 4.48 -9.23
C PRO A 169 -10.22 4.51 -7.70
N ILE A 170 -9.70 3.45 -7.07
CA ILE A 170 -9.44 3.40 -5.62
C ILE A 170 -7.96 3.12 -5.43
N PHE A 171 -7.28 3.91 -4.61
CA PHE A 171 -5.88 3.68 -4.26
C PHE A 171 -5.72 3.54 -2.75
N LEU A 172 -5.01 2.50 -2.33
CA LEU A 172 -4.62 2.25 -0.96
C LEU A 172 -3.10 2.24 -0.84
N ILE A 173 -2.58 2.72 0.29
CA ILE A 173 -1.26 2.34 0.78
C ILE A 173 -1.48 1.49 2.03
N CYS A 174 -0.95 0.30 1.99
CA CYS A 174 -1.05 -0.70 3.06
C CYS A 174 0.30 -1.39 3.26
N ASP A 175 0.38 -2.25 4.27
CA ASP A 175 1.60 -2.96 4.57
C ASP A 175 1.38 -4.47 4.70
N SER A 176 2.49 -5.21 4.79
CA SER A 176 2.51 -6.66 4.94
C SER A 176 1.94 -7.16 6.28
N PHE A 177 1.53 -6.26 7.17
CA PHE A 177 0.84 -6.55 8.44
C PHE A 177 -0.64 -6.20 8.40
N ASN A 178 -1.22 -6.10 7.20
CA ASN A 178 -2.63 -5.82 6.96
C ASN A 178 -3.09 -4.43 7.46
N ARG A 179 -2.18 -3.46 7.58
CA ARG A 179 -2.52 -2.09 7.99
C ARG A 179 -2.68 -1.19 6.78
N VAL A 180 -3.75 -0.40 6.77
CA VAL A 180 -4.00 0.64 5.76
C VAL A 180 -3.67 1.99 6.35
N VAL A 181 -2.87 2.77 5.65
CA VAL A 181 -2.44 4.12 6.07
C VAL A 181 -2.93 5.23 5.16
N TYR A 182 -3.45 4.87 3.99
CA TYR A 182 -4.02 5.82 3.03
C TYR A 182 -5.09 5.13 2.19
N VAL A 183 -6.16 5.86 1.91
CA VAL A 183 -7.18 5.50 0.91
C VAL A 183 -7.65 6.74 0.17
N GLN A 184 -7.79 6.62 -1.13
CA GLN A 184 -8.37 7.64 -1.99
C GLN A 184 -9.31 6.97 -2.98
N GLN A 185 -10.51 7.52 -3.13
CA GLN A 185 -11.49 7.10 -4.13
C GLN A 185 -11.77 8.24 -5.10
N GLY A 186 -11.79 7.91 -6.38
CA GLY A 186 -11.93 8.88 -7.45
C GLY A 186 -10.67 9.71 -7.67
N TYR A 187 -10.76 10.67 -8.60
CA TYR A 187 -9.67 11.58 -8.92
C TYR A 187 -9.80 12.88 -8.12
N THR A 188 -8.68 13.33 -7.57
CA THR A 188 -8.52 14.68 -7.04
C THR A 188 -7.30 15.34 -7.69
N ILE A 189 -7.34 16.66 -7.85
CA ILE A 189 -6.21 17.41 -8.42
C ILE A 189 -4.96 17.17 -7.57
N ASN A 190 -3.83 16.92 -8.23
CA ASN A 190 -2.53 16.62 -7.61
C ASN A 190 -2.54 15.36 -6.72
N ILE A 191 -3.29 14.33 -7.09
CA ILE A 191 -3.35 13.07 -6.35
C ILE A 191 -1.96 12.43 -6.22
N GLY A 192 -1.11 12.51 -7.24
CA GLY A 192 0.26 12.00 -7.20
C GLY A 192 1.10 12.67 -6.11
N GLU A 193 1.01 13.98 -5.97
CA GLU A 193 1.68 14.73 -4.90
C GLU A 193 1.12 14.36 -3.51
N GLN A 194 -0.19 14.20 -3.39
CA GLN A 194 -0.82 13.80 -2.12
C GLN A 194 -0.34 12.42 -1.67
N ILE A 195 -0.28 11.46 -2.60
CA ILE A 195 0.26 10.12 -2.33
C ILE A 195 1.72 10.21 -1.89
N LEU A 196 2.55 11.01 -2.59
CA LEU A 196 3.96 11.17 -2.24
C LEU A 196 4.18 11.83 -0.88
N LYS A 197 3.30 12.72 -0.44
CA LYS A 197 3.33 13.28 0.92
C LYS A 197 3.09 12.20 1.98
N VAL A 198 2.21 11.25 1.71
CA VAL A 198 2.01 10.09 2.60
C VAL A 198 3.25 9.20 2.58
N ILE A 199 3.74 8.85 1.39
CA ILE A 199 4.96 8.03 1.22
C ILE A 199 6.16 8.64 1.95
N GLY A 200 6.31 9.95 1.92
CA GLY A 200 7.40 10.66 2.61
C GLY A 200 7.39 10.55 4.14
N LYS A 201 6.29 10.05 4.72
CA LYS A 201 6.14 9.80 6.16
C LYS A 201 6.35 8.31 6.53
N LEU A 202 6.48 7.43 5.55
CA LEU A 202 6.66 5.98 5.73
C LEU A 202 8.15 5.63 5.82
#